data_da09812fc36db901d72d48a4b6234613
#
_entry.id   da09812fc36db901d72d48a4b6234613
#
_cell.length_a   1.000
_cell.length_b   1.000
_cell.length_c   1.000
_cell.angle_alpha   90.00
_cell.angle_beta   90.00
_cell.angle_gamma   90.00
#
_symmetry.space_group_name_H-M   'P 1'
#
loop_
_entity.id
_entity.type
_entity.pdbx_description
1 polymer ?
#
loop_
_entity_poly.entity_id
_entity_poly.type
_entity_poly.pdbx_seq_one_letter_code
_entity_poly.pdbx_strand_id
1 'polypeptide(L)'
;MDKTLQTYDWKKYELLKDDYIEISGVKLYRIRALVDFNDVKKSDLGGYVQGEENLSHEGNAWIYGNAKVYGGAKVQDNGLVLDNAEVYNNALI
;
A
#
# COMPACT_ATOMS: atom_id res chain seq x y z
N MET A 1 10.23 -28.99 -6.54
CA MET A 1 10.40 -27.69 -6.34
C MET A 1 9.27 -27.06 -5.61
N ASP A 2 9.60 -26.20 -4.89
CA ASP A 2 8.67 -25.61 -3.99
C ASP A 2 7.93 -24.47 -4.63
N LYS A 3 6.65 -24.65 -4.82
CA LYS A 3 5.86 -23.66 -5.48
C LYS A 3 5.50 -22.52 -4.59
N THR A 4 5.54 -22.74 -3.30
CA THR A 4 5.13 -21.68 -2.41
C THR A 4 6.03 -20.46 -2.54
N LEU A 5 7.25 -20.64 -2.96
CA LEU A 5 8.15 -19.50 -3.13
C LEU A 5 7.68 -18.57 -4.22
N GLN A 6 6.87 -19.05 -5.13
CA GLN A 6 6.39 -18.25 -6.23
C GLN A 6 5.27 -17.31 -5.83
N THR A 7 4.66 -17.58 -4.70
CA THR A 7 3.44 -16.88 -4.33
C THR A 7 3.64 -15.38 -4.17
N TYR A 8 4.81 -14.96 -3.75
CA TYR A 8 5.07 -13.56 -3.45
C TYR A 8 5.86 -12.83 -4.50
N ASP A 9 6.23 -13.51 -5.60
CA ASP A 9 7.09 -12.89 -6.60
C ASP A 9 6.44 -11.70 -7.28
N TRP A 10 5.12 -11.66 -7.37
CA TRP A 10 4.40 -10.61 -8.05
C TRP A 10 4.03 -9.45 -7.15
N LYS A 11 4.24 -9.58 -5.85
CA LYS A 11 3.80 -8.52 -4.94
C LYS A 11 4.80 -7.39 -4.93
N LYS A 12 4.26 -6.18 -4.96
CA LYS A 12 5.05 -4.97 -4.94
C LYS A 12 5.37 -4.52 -3.53
N TYR A 13 4.49 -4.85 -2.58
CA TYR A 13 4.63 -4.40 -1.20
C TYR A 13 4.00 -5.40 -0.25
N GLU A 14 4.24 -5.20 1.03
CA GLU A 14 3.61 -5.97 2.11
C GLU A 14 3.04 -5.02 3.15
N LEU A 15 2.10 -5.51 3.92
CA LEU A 15 1.53 -4.78 5.04
C LEU A 15 2.27 -5.22 6.30
N LEU A 16 2.76 -4.24 7.07
CA LEU A 16 3.46 -4.51 8.32
C LEU A 16 2.43 -4.58 9.43
N LYS A 17 2.14 -5.78 9.90
CA LYS A 17 1.04 -5.97 10.85
C LYS A 17 1.32 -5.39 12.22
N ASP A 18 2.58 -5.19 12.55
CA ASP A 18 2.97 -4.62 13.84
C ASP A 18 3.11 -3.10 13.80
N ASP A 19 2.91 -2.48 12.65
CA ASP A 19 3.05 -1.04 12.48
C ASP A 19 1.74 -0.51 11.92
N TYR A 20 0.81 -0.18 12.81
CA TYR A 20 -0.51 0.23 12.38
C TYR A 20 -1.02 1.39 13.21
N ILE A 21 -2.01 2.06 12.68
CA ILE A 21 -2.76 3.09 13.38
C ILE A 21 -4.23 2.73 13.30
N GLU A 22 -5.06 3.39 14.10
CA GLU A 22 -6.50 3.18 14.04
C GLU A 22 -7.19 4.49 13.77
N ILE A 23 -8.17 4.46 12.87
CA ILE A 23 -9.02 5.59 12.58
C ILE A 23 -10.45 5.10 12.69
N SER A 24 -11.20 5.66 13.64
CA SER A 24 -12.62 5.31 13.83
C SER A 24 -12.82 3.80 13.95
N GLY A 25 -11.91 3.13 14.64
CA GLY A 25 -12.01 1.70 14.87
C GLY A 25 -11.47 0.83 13.75
N VAL A 26 -10.93 1.42 12.71
CA VAL A 26 -10.39 0.67 11.58
C VAL A 26 -8.87 0.70 11.65
N LYS A 27 -8.25 -0.48 11.56
CA LYS A 27 -6.79 -0.56 11.56
C LYS A 27 -6.25 -0.33 10.16
N LEU A 28 -5.23 0.53 10.08
CA LEU A 28 -4.51 0.82 8.86
C LEU A 28 -3.06 0.44 9.07
N TYR A 29 -2.52 -0.34 8.16
CA TYR A 29 -1.18 -0.90 8.28
C TYR A 29 -0.20 -0.18 7.39
N ARG A 30 1.00 0.07 7.91
CA ARG A 30 2.06 0.65 7.10
C ARG A 30 2.47 -0.33 6.01
N ILE A 31 2.77 0.18 4.83
CA ILE A 31 3.24 -0.64 3.73
C ILE A 31 4.75 -0.51 3.58
N ARG A 32 5.36 -1.57 3.06
CA ARG A 32 6.79 -1.59 2.78
C ARG A 32 7.01 -2.21 1.41
N ALA A 33 7.82 -1.56 0.58
CA ALA A 33 8.09 -2.03 -0.77
C ALA A 33 8.90 -3.32 -0.73
N LEU A 34 8.55 -4.24 -1.61
CA LEU A 34 9.25 -5.51 -1.76
C LEU A 34 10.18 -5.50 -2.97
N VAL A 35 10.04 -4.52 -3.85
CA VAL A 35 10.84 -4.40 -5.07
C VAL A 35 11.10 -2.92 -5.33
N ASP A 36 12.05 -2.64 -6.21
CA ASP A 36 12.27 -1.29 -6.70
C ASP A 36 11.27 -0.99 -7.81
N PHE A 37 10.68 0.19 -7.79
CA PHE A 37 9.84 0.65 -8.89
C PHE A 37 9.75 2.17 -8.82
N ASN A 38 9.75 2.81 -9.99
CA ASN A 38 9.72 4.26 -10.07
C ASN A 38 10.80 4.83 -9.14
N ASP A 39 10.46 5.74 -8.24
CA ASP A 39 11.43 6.28 -7.28
C ASP A 39 11.39 5.58 -5.93
N VAL A 40 10.70 4.45 -5.84
CA VAL A 40 10.58 3.68 -4.61
C VAL A 40 11.60 2.55 -4.64
N LYS A 41 12.31 2.36 -3.53
CA LYS A 41 13.32 1.31 -3.42
C LYS A 41 12.82 0.21 -2.52
N LYS A 42 13.27 -1.00 -2.80
CA LYS A 42 12.96 -2.14 -1.93
C LYS A 42 13.23 -1.78 -0.48
N SER A 43 12.30 -2.12 0.39
CA SER A 43 12.30 -1.85 1.81
C SER A 43 11.91 -0.42 2.20
N ASP A 44 11.63 0.44 1.25
CA ASP A 44 11.08 1.76 1.58
C ASP A 44 9.74 1.61 2.25
N LEU A 45 9.48 2.43 3.25
CA LEU A 45 8.18 2.49 3.89
C LEU A 45 7.28 3.45 3.16
N GLY A 46 6.03 3.05 2.99
CA GLY A 46 5.00 3.95 2.44
C GLY A 46 4.03 4.37 3.52
N GLY A 47 2.85 4.76 3.12
CA GLY A 47 1.79 5.16 4.03
C GLY A 47 1.05 3.98 4.64
N TYR A 48 -0.24 4.21 4.89
CA TYR A 48 -1.08 3.23 5.59
C TYR A 48 -2.28 2.85 4.74
N VAL A 49 -2.61 1.55 4.77
CA VAL A 49 -3.79 1.04 4.08
C VAL A 49 -4.55 0.11 5.00
N GLN A 50 -5.85 -0.01 4.77
CA GLN A 50 -6.66 -0.95 5.49
C GLN A 50 -6.40 -2.38 5.03
N GLY A 51 -6.18 -2.57 3.73
CA GLY A 51 -5.91 -3.87 3.15
C GLY A 51 -5.30 -3.73 1.77
N GLU A 52 -4.95 -4.86 1.18
CA GLU A 52 -4.29 -4.85 -0.13
C GLU A 52 -5.19 -4.36 -1.24
N GLU A 53 -6.50 -4.40 -1.05
CA GLU A 53 -7.40 -3.89 -2.06
C GLU A 53 -7.30 -2.38 -2.22
N ASN A 54 -6.68 -1.68 -1.27
CA ASN A 54 -6.55 -0.23 -1.34
C ASN A 54 -5.40 0.23 -2.24
N LEU A 55 -4.47 -0.63 -2.57
CA LEU A 55 -3.31 -0.25 -3.38
C LEU A 55 -2.96 -1.37 -4.33
N SER A 56 -2.95 -1.07 -5.62
CA SER A 56 -2.62 -2.06 -6.64
C SER A 56 -1.16 -2.48 -6.54
N HIS A 57 -0.90 -3.75 -6.79
CA HIS A 57 0.46 -4.27 -6.91
C HIS A 57 1.04 -4.02 -8.30
N GLU A 58 0.21 -3.67 -9.26
CA GLU A 58 0.65 -3.42 -10.63
C GLU A 58 0.88 -1.94 -10.83
N GLY A 59 1.73 -1.62 -11.78
CA GLY A 59 2.01 -0.23 -12.09
C GLY A 59 2.85 0.44 -11.03
N ASN A 60 2.87 1.76 -11.06
CA ASN A 60 3.70 2.55 -10.17
C ASN A 60 2.93 3.21 -9.03
N ALA A 61 1.67 2.82 -8.82
CA ALA A 61 0.86 3.39 -7.76
C ALA A 61 1.57 3.26 -6.41
N TRP A 62 1.53 4.31 -5.61
CA TRP A 62 2.17 4.27 -4.31
C TRP A 62 1.54 5.29 -3.38
N ILE A 63 1.66 5.01 -2.09
CA ILE A 63 1.16 5.87 -1.02
C ILE A 63 2.39 6.28 -0.23
N TYR A 64 2.69 7.59 -0.23
CA TYR A 64 3.92 8.12 0.37
C TYR A 64 3.66 8.69 1.75
N GLY A 65 4.73 8.81 2.52
CA GLY A 65 4.69 9.52 3.79
C GLY A 65 3.73 8.89 4.78
N ASN A 66 2.87 9.70 5.35
CA ASN A 66 1.87 9.23 6.30
C ASN A 66 0.46 9.27 5.73
N ALA A 67 0.34 9.28 4.41
CA ALA A 67 -0.96 9.27 3.77
C ALA A 67 -1.71 7.99 4.11
N LYS A 68 -3.04 8.06 4.10
CA LYS A 68 -3.89 6.96 4.54
C LYS A 68 -4.93 6.67 3.48
N VAL A 69 -5.09 5.39 3.14
CA VAL A 69 -6.08 4.96 2.16
C VAL A 69 -6.87 3.81 2.77
N TYR A 70 -8.18 3.95 2.84
CA TYR A 70 -8.99 2.94 3.51
C TYR A 70 -10.41 2.90 2.96
N GLY A 71 -11.25 2.06 3.56
CA GLY A 71 -12.59 1.83 3.06
C GLY A 71 -12.52 1.19 1.69
N GLY A 72 -13.36 1.63 0.78
CA GLY A 72 -13.37 1.12 -0.58
C GLY A 72 -12.47 1.86 -1.55
N ALA A 73 -11.63 2.78 -1.05
CA ALA A 73 -10.76 3.56 -1.91
C ALA A 73 -9.69 2.69 -2.55
N LYS A 74 -9.29 3.05 -3.76
CA LYS A 74 -8.28 2.31 -4.53
C LYS A 74 -7.29 3.27 -5.17
N VAL A 75 -6.00 2.92 -5.05
CA VAL A 75 -4.91 3.63 -5.73
C VAL A 75 -4.34 2.65 -6.74
N GLN A 76 -4.35 3.04 -8.03
CA GLN A 76 -3.97 2.12 -9.10
C GLN A 76 -3.22 2.83 -10.21
N ASP A 77 -2.73 2.05 -11.15
CA ASP A 77 -1.99 2.55 -12.31
C ASP A 77 -0.80 3.39 -11.85
N ASN A 78 -0.79 4.67 -12.15
CA ASN A 78 0.27 5.57 -11.72
C ASN A 78 -0.20 6.54 -10.64
N GLY A 79 -1.29 6.20 -9.95
CA GLY A 79 -1.83 7.07 -8.91
C GLY A 79 -0.90 7.21 -7.74
N LEU A 80 -0.82 8.42 -7.19
CA LEU A 80 0.03 8.69 -6.04
C LEU A 80 -0.77 9.41 -4.98
N VAL A 81 -0.55 9.01 -3.73
CA VAL A 81 -1.13 9.68 -2.57
C VAL A 81 0.05 10.15 -1.74
N LEU A 82 0.09 11.40 -1.41
CA LEU A 82 1.28 12.04 -0.83
C LEU A 82 0.99 12.65 0.52
N ASP A 83 2.06 12.87 1.26
CA ASP A 83 2.08 13.64 2.50
C ASP A 83 1.13 13.05 3.55
N ASN A 84 0.12 13.82 3.96
CA ASN A 84 -0.83 13.39 4.97
C ASN A 84 -2.24 13.26 4.41
N ALA A 85 -2.36 13.06 3.10
CA ALA A 85 -3.66 12.94 2.47
C ALA A 85 -4.42 11.73 3.00
N GLU A 86 -5.74 11.83 3.01
CA GLU A 86 -6.60 10.72 3.38
C GLU A 86 -7.56 10.45 2.24
N VAL A 87 -7.63 9.19 1.83
CA VAL A 87 -8.47 8.77 0.72
C VAL A 87 -9.35 7.65 1.23
N TYR A 88 -10.65 7.79 1.13
CA TYR A 88 -11.57 6.83 1.73
C TYR A 88 -12.89 6.78 0.95
N ASN A 89 -13.89 6.11 1.52
CA ASN A 89 -15.16 5.83 0.85
C ASN A 89 -14.88 4.97 -0.37
N ASN A 90 -15.24 5.43 -1.56
CA ASN A 90 -15.00 4.68 -2.79
C ASN A 90 -14.17 5.49 -3.75
N ALA A 91 -13.31 6.35 -3.24
CA ALA A 91 -12.47 7.19 -4.09
C ALA A 91 -11.53 6.33 -4.94
N LEU A 92 -11.25 6.83 -6.14
CA LEU A 92 -10.35 6.15 -7.08
C LEU A 92 -9.27 7.13 -7.49
N ILE A 93 -8.03 6.73 -7.26
CA ILE A 93 -6.88 7.57 -7.59
C ILE A 93 -6.15 7.04 -8.82
#